data_4a4404f232ad71673217c2885c35ce38
#
_entry.id   4a4404f232ad71673217c2885c35ce38
#
_cell.length_a   1.000
_cell.length_b   1.000
_cell.length_c   1.000
_cell.angle_alpha   90.00
_cell.angle_beta   90.00
_cell.angle_gamma   90.00
#
_symmetry.space_group_name_H-M   'P 1'
#
loop_
_entity.id
_entity.type
_entity.pdbx_description
1 polymer ?
#
loop_
_entity_poly.entity_id
_entity_poly.type
_entity_poly.pdbx_seq_one_letter_code
_entity_poly.pdbx_strand_id
1 'polypeptide(L)'
;MSQFNNIGLIGRLHSPAVVETLHRVLACLSLAHEQNPQQMRRQIWVDERISDSLEGVGVGIGQYTRGDIHLLGQQCDLVIVVGGDGSMLSAARVMATYGVPMIGINRGKLGFLTDIAPDQVEASLTQVLAGEYEVSDRFMLSAHVLRNGAEVGRGSGLNDVRS
;
A
#
# COMPACT_ATOMS: atom_id res chain seq x y z
N MET A 1 0.63 -3.27 -21.85
CA MET A 1 0.33 -3.89 -20.55
C MET A 1 1.30 -3.36 -19.51
N SER A 2 0.80 -2.60 -18.57
CA SER A 2 1.63 -2.15 -17.46
C SER A 2 1.82 -3.31 -16.48
N GLN A 3 3.04 -3.82 -16.38
CA GLN A 3 3.40 -4.78 -15.36
C GLN A 3 4.03 -4.05 -14.19
N PHE A 4 3.55 -4.33 -13.01
CA PHE A 4 4.17 -3.81 -11.79
C PHE A 4 5.39 -4.66 -11.46
N ASN A 5 6.56 -4.04 -11.47
CA ASN A 5 7.85 -4.71 -11.23
C ASN A 5 8.38 -4.49 -9.81
N ASN A 6 8.04 -3.36 -9.22
CA ASN A 6 8.45 -2.97 -7.87
C ASN A 6 7.21 -2.70 -7.03
N ILE A 7 6.94 -3.57 -6.08
CA ILE A 7 5.74 -3.49 -5.26
C ILE A 7 6.13 -3.20 -3.82
N GLY A 8 5.55 -2.14 -3.26
CA GLY A 8 5.73 -1.74 -1.87
C GLY A 8 4.60 -2.24 -0.99
N LEU A 9 4.93 -2.63 0.22
CA LEU A 9 3.97 -3.07 1.22
C LEU A 9 4.03 -2.15 2.45
N ILE A 10 2.88 -1.61 2.81
CA ILE A 10 2.69 -0.75 3.98
C ILE A 10 1.56 -1.36 4.80
N GLY A 11 1.72 -1.38 6.12
CA GLY A 11 0.69 -1.91 7.00
C GLY A 11 0.52 -1.09 8.26
N ARG A 12 -0.69 -1.14 8.84
CA ARG A 12 -0.94 -0.56 10.15
C ARG A 12 -0.09 -1.28 11.20
N LEU A 13 0.61 -0.51 12.02
CA LEU A 13 1.48 -1.03 13.07
C LEU A 13 0.67 -1.67 14.21
N HIS A 14 1.30 -2.61 14.91
CA HIS A 14 0.76 -3.25 16.11
C HIS A 14 -0.58 -3.97 15.89
N SER A 15 -0.79 -4.56 14.71
CA SER A 15 -1.99 -5.31 14.38
C SER A 15 -1.64 -6.70 13.86
N PRO A 16 -1.89 -7.78 14.64
CA PRO A 16 -1.65 -9.15 14.17
C PRO A 16 -2.44 -9.50 12.91
N ALA A 17 -3.65 -8.96 12.76
CA ALA A 17 -4.48 -9.17 11.57
C ALA A 17 -3.85 -8.56 10.32
N VAL A 18 -3.22 -7.41 10.43
CA VAL A 18 -2.48 -6.77 9.34
C VAL A 18 -1.26 -7.61 8.96
N VAL A 19 -0.50 -8.09 9.93
CA VAL A 19 0.66 -8.95 9.71
C VAL A 19 0.27 -10.23 8.98
N GLU A 20 -0.79 -10.91 9.42
CA GLU A 20 -1.33 -12.09 8.75
C GLU A 20 -1.69 -11.80 7.28
N THR A 21 -2.37 -10.69 7.03
CA THR A 21 -2.75 -10.30 5.67
C THR A 21 -1.53 -9.98 4.80
N LEU A 22 -0.53 -9.32 5.34
CA LEU A 22 0.73 -9.06 4.63
C LEU A 22 1.46 -10.35 4.26
N HIS A 23 1.43 -11.37 5.12
CA HIS A 23 1.96 -12.69 4.78
C HIS A 23 1.21 -13.32 3.60
N ARG A 24 -0.09 -13.19 3.56
CA ARG A 24 -0.91 -13.67 2.43
C ARG A 24 -0.57 -12.92 1.14
N VAL A 25 -0.37 -11.62 1.22
CA VAL A 25 0.06 -10.79 0.07
C VAL A 25 1.42 -11.27 -0.45
N LEU A 26 2.40 -11.45 0.44
CA LEU A 26 3.73 -11.93 0.06
C LEU A 26 3.67 -13.32 -0.58
N ALA A 27 2.89 -14.22 -0.02
CA ALA A 27 2.69 -15.56 -0.60
C ALA A 27 2.07 -15.48 -2.00
N CYS A 28 1.07 -14.63 -2.18
CA CYS A 28 0.42 -14.42 -3.48
C CYS A 28 1.41 -13.90 -4.54
N LEU A 29 2.26 -12.94 -4.17
CA LEU A 29 3.27 -12.39 -5.07
C LEU A 29 4.35 -13.43 -5.44
N SER A 30 4.72 -14.30 -4.50
CA SER A 30 5.67 -15.39 -4.75
C SER A 30 5.09 -16.45 -5.70
N LEU A 31 3.85 -16.86 -5.48
CA LEU A 31 3.16 -17.82 -6.35
C LEU A 31 3.00 -17.29 -7.78
N ALA A 32 2.71 -16.02 -7.93
CA ALA A 32 2.59 -15.41 -9.26
C ALA A 32 3.89 -15.52 -10.05
N HIS A 33 5.04 -15.44 -9.39
CA HIS A 33 6.34 -15.64 -10.04
C HIS A 33 6.58 -17.13 -10.38
N GLU A 34 6.24 -18.04 -9.51
CA GLU A 34 6.40 -19.48 -9.73
C GLU A 34 5.56 -19.97 -10.93
N GLN A 35 4.36 -19.41 -11.08
CA GLN A 35 3.46 -19.75 -12.20
C GLN A 35 3.93 -19.17 -13.53
N ASN A 36 4.77 -18.17 -13.50
CA ASN A 36 5.26 -17.51 -14.71
C ASN A 36 6.75 -17.19 -14.63
N PRO A 37 7.63 -18.23 -14.64
CA PRO A 37 9.08 -18.07 -14.40
C PRO A 37 9.79 -17.24 -15.48
N GLN A 38 9.17 -17.07 -16.64
CA GLN A 38 9.74 -16.27 -17.74
C GLN A 38 9.55 -14.77 -17.55
N GLN A 39 8.64 -14.37 -16.66
CA GLN A 39 8.52 -12.96 -16.29
C GLN A 39 9.66 -12.58 -15.34
N MET A 40 10.15 -11.36 -15.51
CA MET A 40 11.13 -10.80 -14.58
C MET A 40 10.56 -10.86 -13.17
N ARG A 41 11.36 -11.34 -12.22
CA ARG A 41 10.95 -11.41 -10.82
C ARG A 41 10.66 -10.02 -10.29
N ARG A 42 9.47 -9.85 -9.71
CA ARG A 42 9.11 -8.60 -9.05
C ARG A 42 9.99 -8.38 -7.82
N GLN A 43 10.41 -7.14 -7.64
CA GLN A 43 11.05 -6.73 -6.41
C GLN A 43 10.00 -6.28 -5.40
N ILE A 44 10.11 -6.80 -4.20
CA ILE A 44 9.19 -6.49 -3.11
C ILE A 44 9.91 -5.58 -2.10
N TRP A 45 9.27 -4.50 -1.77
CA TRP A 45 9.74 -3.52 -0.79
C TRP A 45 8.79 -3.51 0.38
N VAL A 46 9.30 -3.51 1.59
CA VAL A 46 8.48 -3.48 2.80
C VAL A 46 8.85 -2.27 3.64
N ASP A 47 7.84 -1.54 4.10
CA ASP A 47 8.04 -0.45 5.06
C ASP A 47 8.81 -0.97 6.27
N GLU A 48 9.94 -0.36 6.57
CA GLU A 48 10.83 -0.79 7.66
C GLU A 48 10.12 -0.87 9.02
N ARG A 49 9.10 -0.04 9.24
CA ARG A 49 8.35 -0.03 10.48
C ARG A 49 7.54 -1.31 10.73
N ILE A 50 7.12 -2.00 9.67
CA ILE A 50 6.33 -3.24 9.76
C ILE A 50 7.18 -4.49 9.51
N SER A 51 8.38 -4.35 8.97
CA SER A 51 9.21 -5.48 8.55
C SER A 51 9.61 -6.41 9.71
N ASP A 52 9.91 -5.86 10.87
CA ASP A 52 10.27 -6.67 12.06
C ASP A 52 9.12 -7.59 12.47
N SER A 53 7.88 -7.13 12.34
CA SER A 53 6.69 -7.94 12.62
C SER A 53 6.50 -9.08 11.62
N LEU A 54 6.97 -8.91 10.40
CA LEU A 54 6.90 -9.94 9.36
C LEU A 54 7.96 -11.02 9.56
N GLU A 55 9.14 -10.67 10.00
CA GLU A 55 10.27 -11.61 10.18
C GLU A 55 10.01 -12.66 11.27
N GLY A 56 9.18 -12.34 12.27
CA GLY A 56 8.90 -13.23 13.40
C GLY A 56 7.99 -14.42 13.11
N VAL A 57 7.37 -14.50 11.95
CA VAL A 57 6.25 -15.43 11.68
C VAL A 57 6.45 -16.31 10.46
N GLY A 58 7.64 -16.45 9.88
CA GLY A 58 7.48 -17.35 8.79
C GLY A 58 8.58 -17.80 7.90
N VAL A 59 8.56 -19.06 7.80
CA VAL A 59 9.26 -19.87 6.83
C VAL A 59 8.69 -19.60 5.42
N GLY A 60 9.55 -19.23 4.47
CA GLY A 60 9.18 -19.25 3.05
C GLY A 60 8.60 -17.96 2.47
N ILE A 61 8.67 -16.86 3.19
CA ILE A 61 8.37 -15.56 2.60
C ILE A 61 9.53 -15.18 1.68
N GLY A 62 9.21 -14.89 0.42
CA GLY A 62 10.21 -14.47 -0.56
C GLY A 62 11.05 -13.30 -0.08
N GLN A 63 12.18 -13.12 -0.70
CA GLN A 63 13.09 -12.02 -0.36
C GLN A 63 12.42 -10.67 -0.62
N TYR A 64 12.49 -9.77 0.34
CA TYR A 64 12.06 -8.40 0.21
C TYR A 64 13.14 -7.45 0.70
N THR A 65 13.08 -6.21 0.24
CA THR A 65 13.98 -5.14 0.67
C THR A 65 13.24 -4.23 1.63
N ARG A 66 13.87 -3.87 2.73
CA ARG A 66 13.34 -2.93 3.72
C ARG A 66 13.66 -1.51 3.31
N GLY A 67 12.74 -0.61 3.52
CA GLY A 67 12.97 0.81 3.27
C GLY A 67 11.95 1.68 3.99
N ASP A 68 12.28 2.96 4.15
CA ASP A 68 11.30 3.91 4.65
C ASP A 68 10.23 4.20 3.59
N ILE A 69 9.16 4.87 3.99
CA ILE A 69 8.04 5.14 3.11
C ILE A 69 8.41 6.02 1.91
N HIS A 70 9.37 6.90 2.04
CA HIS A 70 9.86 7.74 0.94
C HIS A 70 10.67 6.92 -0.08
N LEU A 71 11.46 5.98 0.40
CA LEU A 71 12.18 5.05 -0.48
C LEU A 71 11.20 4.17 -1.27
N LEU A 72 10.14 3.71 -0.63
CA LEU A 72 9.07 3.00 -1.33
C LEU A 72 8.44 3.88 -2.42
N GLY A 73 8.19 5.15 -2.13
CA GLY A 73 7.67 6.09 -3.11
C GLY A 73 8.59 6.28 -4.31
N GLN A 74 9.90 6.30 -4.08
CA GLN A 74 10.91 6.46 -5.13
C GLN A 74 11.10 5.21 -5.99
N GLN A 75 10.99 4.02 -5.40
CA GLN A 75 11.36 2.76 -6.04
C GLN A 75 10.17 1.96 -6.56
N CYS A 76 9.00 2.11 -5.95
CA CYS A 76 7.84 1.28 -6.29
C CYS A 76 6.99 1.87 -7.40
N ASP A 77 6.41 1.00 -8.21
CA ASP A 77 5.41 1.35 -9.22
C ASP A 77 3.98 0.99 -8.77
N LEU A 78 3.85 0.27 -7.66
CA LEU A 78 2.59 -0.02 -6.98
C LEU A 78 2.86 -0.14 -5.48
N VAL A 79 1.96 0.40 -4.66
CA VAL A 79 2.02 0.23 -3.20
C VAL A 79 0.71 -0.40 -2.72
N ILE A 80 0.83 -1.45 -1.93
CA ILE A 80 -0.29 -2.15 -1.29
C ILE A 80 -0.30 -1.75 0.18
N VAL A 81 -1.41 -1.18 0.63
CA VAL A 81 -1.61 -0.72 2.00
C VAL A 81 -2.60 -1.63 2.70
N VAL A 82 -2.20 -2.23 3.81
CA VAL A 82 -3.07 -3.09 4.61
C VAL A 82 -3.44 -2.39 5.92
N GLY A 83 -4.72 -2.11 6.09
CA GLY A 83 -5.21 -1.39 7.26
C GLY A 83 -6.60 -0.82 7.03
N GLY A 84 -6.79 0.43 7.35
CA GLY A 84 -8.03 1.16 7.14
C GLY A 84 -7.81 2.48 6.42
N ASP A 85 -8.80 3.36 6.48
CA ASP A 85 -8.72 4.68 5.83
C ASP A 85 -7.57 5.53 6.35
N GLY A 86 -7.28 5.47 7.64
CA GLY A 86 -6.15 6.20 8.23
C GLY A 86 -4.81 5.76 7.65
N SER A 87 -4.61 4.46 7.47
CA SER A 87 -3.40 3.92 6.85
C SER A 87 -3.29 4.33 5.38
N MET A 88 -4.41 4.28 4.65
CA MET A 88 -4.47 4.74 3.26
C MET A 88 -4.15 6.22 3.14
N LEU A 89 -4.73 7.05 4.00
CA LEU A 89 -4.49 8.50 3.99
C LEU A 89 -3.02 8.83 4.29
N SER A 90 -2.44 8.18 5.29
CA SER A 90 -1.02 8.36 5.64
C SER A 90 -0.09 7.98 4.49
N ALA A 91 -0.35 6.87 3.83
CA ALA A 91 0.40 6.44 2.66
C ALA A 91 0.19 7.41 1.48
N ALA A 92 -1.04 7.84 1.24
CA ALA A 92 -1.38 8.73 0.13
C ALA A 92 -0.65 10.07 0.22
N ARG A 93 -0.46 10.61 1.42
CA ARG A 93 0.28 11.86 1.61
C ARG A 93 1.71 11.79 1.07
N VAL A 94 2.34 10.64 1.17
CA VAL A 94 3.70 10.42 0.65
C VAL A 94 3.65 9.99 -0.82
N MET A 95 2.82 8.99 -1.14
CA MET A 95 2.76 8.43 -2.50
C MET A 95 2.30 9.43 -3.54
N ALA A 96 1.42 10.37 -3.19
CA ALA A 96 0.98 11.43 -4.10
C ALA A 96 2.16 12.28 -4.61
N THR A 97 3.17 12.52 -3.77
CA THR A 97 4.38 13.25 -4.14
C THR A 97 5.16 12.54 -5.24
N TYR A 98 5.14 11.22 -5.23
CA TYR A 98 5.89 10.38 -6.19
C TYR A 98 5.02 9.84 -7.33
N GLY A 99 3.71 10.09 -7.30
CA GLY A 99 2.78 9.61 -8.33
C GLY A 99 2.59 8.10 -8.36
N VAL A 100 2.75 7.42 -7.23
CA VAL A 100 2.65 5.96 -7.14
C VAL A 100 1.21 5.53 -6.90
N PRO A 101 0.64 4.65 -7.74
CA PRO A 101 -0.68 4.09 -7.51
C PRO A 101 -0.71 3.18 -6.28
N MET A 102 -1.85 3.15 -5.62
CA MET A 102 -2.04 2.38 -4.38
C MET A 102 -3.26 1.48 -4.46
N ILE A 103 -3.17 0.36 -3.74
CA ILE A 103 -4.30 -0.54 -3.46
C ILE A 103 -4.47 -0.63 -1.94
N GLY A 104 -5.70 -0.49 -1.47
CA GLY A 104 -6.03 -0.65 -0.05
C GLY A 104 -6.72 -1.97 0.24
N ILE A 105 -6.16 -2.72 1.18
CA ILE A 105 -6.78 -3.94 1.73
C ILE A 105 -7.29 -3.61 3.13
N ASN A 106 -8.58 -3.79 3.33
CA ASN A 106 -9.22 -3.47 4.59
C ASN A 106 -8.93 -4.54 5.66
N ARG A 107 -8.36 -4.09 6.79
CA ARG A 107 -8.23 -4.90 8.02
C ARG A 107 -8.62 -4.04 9.21
N GLY A 108 -9.90 -3.93 9.43
CA GLY A 108 -10.49 -3.12 10.49
C GLY A 108 -11.94 -2.80 10.17
N LYS A 109 -12.38 -1.62 10.57
CA LYS A 109 -13.71 -1.15 10.19
C LYS A 109 -13.77 -0.86 8.70
N LEU A 110 -14.91 -1.17 8.08
CA LEU A 110 -15.15 -0.84 6.69
C LEU A 110 -14.99 0.67 6.48
N GLY A 111 -14.11 1.04 5.54
CA GLY A 111 -13.84 2.42 5.19
C GLY A 111 -14.20 2.73 3.75
N PHE A 112 -13.90 3.95 3.32
CA PHE A 112 -14.19 4.44 1.96
C PHE A 112 -13.00 4.34 1.01
N LEU A 113 -11.79 4.19 1.53
CA LEU A 113 -10.55 4.23 0.75
C LEU A 113 -9.96 2.84 0.47
N THR A 114 -10.40 1.81 1.21
CA THR A 114 -9.93 0.44 1.03
C THR A 114 -10.89 -0.34 0.15
N ASP A 115 -10.40 -0.80 -1.00
CA ASP A 115 -11.22 -1.42 -2.04
C ASP A 115 -11.30 -2.95 -1.94
N ILE A 116 -10.39 -3.58 -1.22
CA ILE A 116 -10.27 -5.03 -1.14
C ILE A 116 -10.63 -5.51 0.26
N ALA A 117 -11.61 -6.41 0.34
CA ALA A 117 -11.95 -7.10 1.58
C ALA A 117 -10.90 -8.18 1.91
N PRO A 118 -10.71 -8.53 3.20
CA PRO A 118 -9.68 -9.50 3.60
C PRO A 118 -9.83 -10.88 2.96
N ASP A 119 -11.06 -11.32 2.72
CA ASP A 119 -11.36 -12.60 2.09
C ASP A 119 -11.16 -12.62 0.56
N GLN A 120 -10.89 -11.46 -0.05
CA GLN A 120 -10.73 -11.30 -1.48
C GLN A 120 -9.29 -10.97 -1.90
N VAL A 121 -8.34 -11.03 -0.99
CA VAL A 121 -6.95 -10.60 -1.24
C VAL A 121 -6.33 -11.36 -2.41
N GLU A 122 -6.37 -12.68 -2.39
CA GLU A 122 -5.72 -13.50 -3.43
C GLU A 122 -6.36 -13.30 -4.80
N ALA A 123 -7.69 -13.31 -4.86
CA ALA A 123 -8.42 -13.12 -6.11
C ALA A 123 -8.18 -11.73 -6.71
N SER A 124 -8.24 -10.69 -5.89
CA SER A 124 -8.05 -9.31 -6.33
C SER A 124 -6.62 -9.04 -6.78
N LEU A 125 -5.62 -9.52 -6.04
CA LEU A 125 -4.21 -9.34 -6.41
C LEU A 125 -3.89 -10.09 -7.71
N THR A 126 -4.43 -11.29 -7.90
CA THR A 126 -4.26 -12.04 -9.15
C THR A 126 -4.79 -11.24 -10.34
N GLN A 127 -5.94 -10.62 -10.21
CA GLN A 127 -6.52 -9.76 -11.25
C GLN A 127 -5.63 -8.54 -11.54
N VAL A 128 -5.18 -7.85 -10.50
CA VAL A 128 -4.31 -6.67 -10.65
C VAL A 128 -3.00 -7.04 -11.34
N LEU A 129 -2.36 -8.13 -10.94
CA LEU A 129 -1.10 -8.60 -11.53
C LEU A 129 -1.28 -9.06 -12.98
N ALA A 130 -2.48 -9.50 -13.36
CA ALA A 130 -2.83 -9.85 -14.73
C ALA A 130 -3.19 -8.63 -15.60
N GLY A 131 -3.23 -7.44 -15.03
CA GLY A 131 -3.61 -6.21 -15.73
C GLY A 131 -5.11 -5.94 -15.77
N GLU A 132 -5.89 -6.71 -15.03
CA GLU A 132 -7.35 -6.58 -14.97
C GLU A 132 -7.76 -5.65 -13.82
N TYR A 133 -7.61 -4.34 -14.01
CA TYR A 133 -7.96 -3.34 -13.01
C TYR A 133 -8.38 -2.02 -13.65
N GLU A 134 -9.12 -1.23 -12.89
CA GLU A 134 -9.44 0.15 -13.21
C GLU A 134 -8.69 1.10 -12.28
N VAL A 135 -8.23 2.22 -12.81
CA VAL A 135 -7.57 3.26 -12.04
C VAL A 135 -8.58 4.35 -11.70
N SER A 136 -8.70 4.66 -10.41
CA SER A 136 -9.48 5.80 -9.94
C SER A 136 -8.51 6.91 -9.53
N ASP A 137 -8.53 7.99 -10.28
CA ASP A 137 -7.69 9.15 -9.98
C ASP A 137 -8.29 9.95 -8.82
N ARG A 138 -7.47 10.25 -7.84
CA ARG A 138 -7.83 11.08 -6.70
C ARG A 138 -6.79 12.18 -6.54
N PHE A 139 -7.22 13.32 -6.02
CA PHE A 139 -6.31 14.44 -5.76
C PHE A 139 -6.20 14.72 -4.27
N MET A 140 -5.08 15.31 -3.88
CA MET A 140 -4.85 15.77 -2.52
C MET A 140 -5.27 17.21 -2.37
N LEU A 141 -5.94 17.51 -1.26
CA LEU A 141 -6.27 18.87 -0.86
C LEU A 141 -5.24 19.33 0.17
N SER A 142 -4.72 20.54 -0.03
CA SER A 142 -3.87 21.20 0.95
C SER A 142 -4.69 22.27 1.67
N ALA A 143 -4.73 22.18 2.99
CA ALA A 143 -5.44 23.13 3.83
C ALA A 143 -4.44 23.93 4.66
N HIS A 144 -4.65 25.25 4.70
CA HIS A 144 -3.86 26.17 5.50
C HIS A 144 -4.77 26.86 6.51
N VAL A 145 -4.42 26.83 7.77
CA VAL A 145 -5.15 27.54 8.81
C VAL A 145 -4.46 28.90 9.07
N LEU A 146 -5.19 29.98 8.86
CA LEU A 146 -4.69 31.32 9.06
C LEU A 146 -5.33 31.96 10.29
N ARG A 147 -4.53 32.67 11.06
CA ARG A 147 -4.99 33.49 12.18
C ARG A 147 -4.29 34.84 12.10
N ASN A 148 -5.09 35.93 12.06
CA ASN A 148 -4.58 37.30 11.93
C ASN A 148 -3.62 37.47 10.74
N GLY A 149 -3.91 36.81 9.62
CA GLY A 149 -3.09 36.88 8.39
C GLY A 149 -1.84 36.00 8.42
N ALA A 150 -1.55 35.32 9.52
CA ALA A 150 -0.41 34.42 9.66
C ALA A 150 -0.85 32.96 9.60
N GLU A 151 -0.08 32.12 8.93
CA GLU A 151 -0.32 30.68 8.87
C GLU A 151 0.01 30.05 10.24
N VAL A 152 -1.00 29.44 10.88
CA VAL A 152 -0.85 28.75 12.16
C VAL A 152 -0.98 27.23 12.06
N GLY A 153 -1.33 26.72 10.91
CA GLY A 153 -1.42 25.28 10.67
C GLY A 153 -1.53 24.95 9.20
N ARG A 154 -1.08 23.74 8.86
CA ARG A 154 -1.14 23.22 7.51
C ARG A 154 -1.48 21.72 7.57
N GLY A 155 -2.29 21.25 6.65
CA GLY A 155 -2.63 19.85 6.51
C GLY A 155 -2.96 19.47 5.08
N SER A 156 -2.96 18.18 4.79
CA SER A 156 -3.39 17.66 3.51
C SER A 156 -4.37 16.52 3.70
N GLY A 157 -5.33 16.41 2.82
CA GLY A 157 -6.34 15.37 2.81
C GLY A 157 -6.59 14.83 1.42
N LEU A 158 -7.03 13.59 1.34
CA LEU A 158 -7.43 12.98 0.08
C LEU A 158 -8.85 13.48 -0.26
N ASN A 159 -9.09 13.79 -1.49
CA ASN A 159 -10.23 14.46 -2.14
C ASN A 159 -11.65 14.37 -1.49
N ASP A 160 -11.74 14.27 -0.20
CA ASP A 160 -13.00 14.26 0.53
C ASP A 160 -12.78 15.02 1.85
N VAL A 161 -13.00 16.31 1.79
CA VAL A 161 -13.03 17.15 2.99
C VAL A 161 -14.48 17.19 3.45
N ARG A 162 -14.79 16.41 4.46
CA ARG A 162 -16.07 16.50 5.16
C ARG A 162 -15.93 17.45 6.33
N SER A 163 -16.79 18.43 6.32
CA SER A 163 -16.98 19.34 7.46
C SER A 163 -17.70 18.64 8.60
#